data_343c8cffcc98fd77ac7005cdb6ca7779
#
_entry.id   343c8cffcc98fd77ac7005cdb6ca7779
#
_cell.length_a   1.000
_cell.length_b   1.000
_cell.length_c   1.000
_cell.angle_alpha   90.00
_cell.angle_beta   90.00
_cell.angle_gamma   90.00
#
_symmetry.space_group_name_H-M   'P 1'
#
loop_
_entity.id
_entity.type
_entity.pdbx_description
1 polymer ?
#
loop_
_entity_poly.entity_id
_entity_poly.type
_entity_poly.pdbx_seq_one_letter_code
_entity_poly.pdbx_strand_id
1 'polypeptide(L)'
;MLRFLRIRNLAVIEAVDVEFESGFNTLTGETGAGKSIVVEAVGLLLGGRASADLVRTGESRATIEAIFERGGADTVVKRELSVHGRSRSFINGELATASALRELSTRLVELHGQHEHQALLDPLTHLPLVDEHGALSALVSSVAEIGRAHV
;
A
#
# COMPACT_ATOMS: atom_id res chain seq x y z
N MET A 1 -8.21 -2.79 5.75
CA MET A 1 -8.26 -3.52 4.48
C MET A 1 -8.31 -2.56 3.29
N LEU A 2 -7.87 -2.95 2.09
CA LEU A 2 -8.11 -2.19 0.86
C LEU A 2 -9.59 -2.34 0.48
N ARG A 3 -10.31 -1.23 0.34
CA ARG A 3 -11.74 -1.23 -0.02
C ARG A 3 -12.00 -0.81 -1.45
N PHE A 4 -11.18 0.11 -1.95
CA PHE A 4 -11.35 0.66 -3.29
C PHE A 4 -10.00 0.97 -3.90
N LEU A 5 -9.85 0.70 -5.19
CA LEU A 5 -8.67 1.05 -5.99
C LEU A 5 -9.12 1.64 -7.32
N ARG A 6 -8.60 2.83 -7.62
CA ARG A 6 -8.77 3.51 -8.90
C ARG A 6 -7.44 3.69 -9.59
N ILE A 7 -7.37 3.30 -10.84
CA ILE A 7 -6.19 3.46 -11.70
C ILE A 7 -6.59 4.21 -12.95
N ARG A 8 -5.80 5.20 -13.33
CA ARG A 8 -5.97 5.96 -14.57
C ARG A 8 -4.62 6.13 -15.27
N ASN A 9 -4.60 5.79 -16.55
CA ASN A 9 -3.47 6.00 -17.48
C ASN A 9 -2.16 5.36 -16.98
N LEU A 10 -2.20 4.17 -16.40
CA LEU A 10 -1.03 3.45 -15.92
C LEU A 10 -0.70 2.29 -16.86
N ALA A 11 0.44 2.32 -17.49
CA ALA A 11 0.93 1.32 -18.46
C ALA A 11 -0.15 0.98 -19.51
N VAL A 12 -0.63 -0.25 -19.57
CA VAL A 12 -1.71 -0.66 -20.49
C VAL A 12 -3.11 -0.30 -19.99
N ILE A 13 -3.25 0.08 -18.72
CA ILE A 13 -4.55 0.43 -18.12
C ILE A 13 -4.90 1.87 -18.44
N GLU A 14 -5.99 2.09 -19.15
CA GLU A 14 -6.58 3.42 -19.37
C GLU A 14 -7.37 3.85 -18.13
N ALA A 15 -8.33 3.02 -17.71
CA ALA A 15 -9.17 3.28 -16.56
C ALA A 15 -9.64 1.95 -15.94
N VAL A 16 -9.45 1.81 -14.64
CA VAL A 16 -9.98 0.70 -13.84
C VAL A 16 -10.42 1.24 -12.49
N ASP A 17 -11.59 0.82 -12.04
CA ASP A 17 -12.10 1.00 -10.69
C ASP A 17 -12.43 -0.40 -10.14
N VAL A 18 -11.88 -0.73 -8.97
CA VAL A 18 -12.06 -2.04 -8.31
C VAL A 18 -12.54 -1.80 -6.88
N GLU A 19 -13.64 -2.43 -6.54
CA GLU A 19 -14.15 -2.51 -5.16
C GLU A 19 -13.75 -3.86 -4.58
N PHE A 20 -13.33 -3.87 -3.31
CA PHE A 20 -12.94 -5.07 -2.58
C PHE A 20 -13.89 -5.29 -1.41
N GLU A 21 -14.35 -6.51 -1.29
CA GLU A 21 -15.15 -6.96 -0.16
C GLU A 21 -14.26 -7.47 0.98
N SER A 22 -14.84 -7.61 2.17
CA SER A 22 -14.16 -8.23 3.30
C SER A 22 -13.88 -9.71 3.03
N GLY A 23 -12.73 -10.20 3.47
CA GLY A 23 -12.31 -11.58 3.27
C GLY A 23 -11.45 -11.77 2.02
N PHE A 24 -11.66 -12.86 1.29
CA PHE A 24 -10.83 -13.27 0.18
C PHE A 24 -11.36 -12.71 -1.14
N ASN A 25 -10.51 -11.94 -1.85
CA ASN A 25 -10.80 -11.40 -3.17
C ASN A 25 -9.85 -12.03 -4.20
N THR A 26 -10.38 -12.48 -5.34
CA THR A 26 -9.60 -13.11 -6.41
C THR A 26 -9.60 -12.25 -7.67
N LEU A 27 -8.41 -11.91 -8.15
CA LEU A 27 -8.23 -11.23 -9.42
C LEU A 27 -7.85 -12.25 -10.51
N THR A 28 -8.75 -12.51 -11.45
CA THR A 28 -8.56 -13.46 -12.54
C THR A 28 -8.48 -12.76 -13.88
N GLY A 29 -7.92 -13.42 -14.89
CA GLY A 29 -7.82 -12.92 -16.26
C GLY A 29 -6.63 -13.55 -17.00
N GLU A 30 -6.56 -13.33 -18.31
CA GLU A 30 -5.47 -13.82 -19.15
C GLU A 30 -4.14 -13.12 -18.85
N THR A 31 -3.03 -13.75 -19.25
CA THR A 31 -1.68 -13.16 -19.18
C THR A 31 -1.66 -11.89 -20.06
N GLY A 32 -1.15 -10.79 -19.52
CA GLY A 32 -1.15 -9.49 -20.20
C GLY A 32 -2.38 -8.62 -19.98
N ALA A 33 -3.44 -9.13 -19.35
CA ALA A 33 -4.67 -8.37 -19.07
C ALA A 33 -4.55 -7.30 -17.98
N GLY A 34 -3.33 -6.96 -17.54
CA GLY A 34 -3.10 -5.90 -16.56
C GLY A 34 -3.14 -6.32 -15.09
N LYS A 35 -3.31 -7.61 -14.74
CA LYS A 35 -3.33 -8.09 -13.34
C LYS A 35 -2.07 -7.67 -12.57
N SER A 36 -0.90 -7.89 -13.14
CA SER A 36 0.37 -7.52 -12.52
C SER A 36 0.48 -6.01 -12.32
N ILE A 37 -0.10 -5.21 -13.23
CA ILE A 37 -0.11 -3.75 -13.13
C ILE A 37 -1.00 -3.28 -11.98
N VAL A 38 -2.10 -3.99 -11.69
CA VAL A 38 -2.95 -3.71 -10.51
C VAL A 38 -2.15 -3.92 -9.22
N VAL A 39 -1.39 -5.00 -9.12
CA VAL A 39 -0.50 -5.26 -7.96
C VAL A 39 0.59 -4.20 -7.88
N GLU A 40 1.23 -3.86 -9.00
CA GLU A 40 2.23 -2.80 -9.08
C GLU A 40 1.66 -1.43 -8.67
N ALA A 41 0.43 -1.12 -9.07
CA ALA A 41 -0.26 0.11 -8.66
C ALA A 41 -0.40 0.19 -7.13
N VAL A 42 -0.74 -0.90 -6.46
CA VAL A 42 -0.76 -0.97 -4.99
C VAL A 42 0.64 -0.74 -4.44
N GLY A 43 1.67 -1.40 -4.96
CA GLY A 43 3.06 -1.18 -4.55
C GLY A 43 3.50 0.29 -4.69
N LEU A 44 3.08 0.97 -5.76
CA LEU A 44 3.33 2.39 -5.95
C LEU A 44 2.64 3.24 -4.87
N LEU A 45 1.40 2.94 -4.49
CA LEU A 45 0.69 3.62 -3.40
C LEU A 45 1.39 3.44 -2.05
N LEU A 46 2.04 2.29 -1.85
CA LEU A 46 2.79 1.96 -0.64
C LEU A 46 4.22 2.58 -0.61
N GLY A 47 4.53 3.49 -1.53
CA GLY A 47 5.80 4.20 -1.56
C GLY A 47 6.88 3.55 -2.44
N GLY A 48 6.50 2.58 -3.26
CA GLY A 48 7.37 1.95 -4.26
C GLY A 48 7.97 2.97 -5.24
N ARG A 49 9.03 2.59 -5.94
CA ARG A 49 9.73 3.47 -6.89
C ARG A 49 8.84 3.74 -8.10
N ALA A 50 8.59 5.02 -8.38
CA ALA A 50 7.86 5.47 -9.56
C ALA A 50 8.82 5.71 -10.73
N SER A 51 8.44 5.26 -11.93
CA SER A 51 9.12 5.56 -13.20
C SER A 51 8.18 6.28 -14.15
N ALA A 52 8.72 7.15 -15.00
CA ALA A 52 7.97 7.81 -16.06
C ALA A 52 7.39 6.82 -17.08
N ASP A 53 8.06 5.68 -17.27
CA ASP A 53 7.66 4.63 -18.23
C ASP A 53 6.33 3.96 -17.85
N LEU A 54 5.91 4.13 -16.58
CA LEU A 54 4.61 3.64 -16.12
C LEU A 54 3.44 4.53 -16.55
N VAL A 55 3.70 5.72 -17.05
CA VAL A 55 2.64 6.56 -17.62
C VAL A 55 2.25 6.01 -19.01
N ARG A 56 0.96 5.80 -19.22
CA ARG A 56 0.43 5.29 -20.49
C ARG A 56 0.90 6.14 -21.67
N THR A 57 1.31 5.49 -22.74
CA THR A 57 1.77 6.15 -23.97
C THR A 57 0.69 7.10 -24.50
N GLY A 58 1.08 8.34 -24.77
CA GLY A 58 0.18 9.41 -25.23
C GLY A 58 -0.43 10.24 -24.09
N GLU A 59 -0.25 9.82 -22.83
CA GLU A 59 -0.77 10.52 -21.66
C GLU A 59 0.33 11.34 -20.95
N SER A 60 -0.06 12.43 -20.32
CA SER A 60 0.87 13.29 -19.58
C SER A 60 1.06 12.86 -18.13
N ARG A 61 0.11 12.05 -17.59
CA ARG A 61 0.05 11.67 -16.19
C ARG A 61 -0.70 10.36 -16.00
N ALA A 62 -0.21 9.54 -15.07
CA ALA A 62 -0.95 8.45 -14.46
C ALA A 62 -1.40 8.84 -13.04
N THR A 63 -2.55 8.31 -12.61
CA THR A 63 -3.09 8.53 -11.26
C THR A 63 -3.52 7.19 -10.69
N ILE A 64 -3.13 6.95 -9.43
CA ILE A 64 -3.55 5.80 -8.64
C ILE A 64 -4.11 6.34 -7.34
N GLU A 65 -5.28 5.85 -6.95
CA GLU A 65 -5.97 6.26 -5.74
C GLU A 65 -6.59 5.04 -5.06
N ALA A 66 -6.47 4.95 -3.74
CA ALA A 66 -7.05 3.86 -2.98
C ALA A 66 -7.65 4.33 -1.66
N ILE A 67 -8.67 3.60 -1.21
CA ILE A 67 -9.27 3.76 0.11
C ILE A 67 -8.92 2.52 0.94
N PHE A 68 -8.22 2.75 2.04
CA PHE A 68 -7.89 1.74 3.04
C PHE A 68 -8.74 1.98 4.29
N GLU A 69 -9.39 0.94 4.78
CA GLU A 69 -10.10 0.97 6.05
C GLU A 69 -9.30 0.26 7.14
N ARG A 70 -9.16 0.90 8.30
CA ARG A 70 -8.59 0.29 9.50
C ARG A 70 -9.28 0.81 10.75
N GLY A 71 -9.83 -0.10 11.57
CA GLY A 71 -10.47 0.27 12.82
C GLY A 71 -11.68 1.20 12.66
N GLY A 72 -12.42 1.09 11.55
CA GLY A 72 -13.58 1.93 11.24
C GLY A 72 -13.25 3.33 10.69
N ALA A 73 -11.96 3.61 10.43
CA ALA A 73 -11.54 4.86 9.80
C ALA A 73 -10.99 4.60 8.40
N ASP A 74 -11.39 5.45 7.44
CA ASP A 74 -10.89 5.42 6.07
C ASP A 74 -9.64 6.28 5.93
N THR A 75 -8.66 5.76 5.19
CA THR A 75 -7.47 6.48 4.77
C THR A 75 -7.42 6.48 3.25
N VAL A 76 -7.47 7.66 2.65
CA VAL A 76 -7.35 7.85 1.20
C VAL A 76 -5.90 8.09 0.86
N VAL A 77 -5.33 7.24 0.02
CA VAL A 77 -3.96 7.40 -0.50
C VAL A 77 -4.05 7.62 -2.00
N LYS A 78 -3.39 8.68 -2.49
CA LYS A 78 -3.33 8.99 -3.91
C LYS A 78 -1.89 9.20 -4.34
N ARG A 79 -1.56 8.74 -5.54
CA ARG A 79 -0.29 9.01 -6.19
C ARG A 79 -0.48 9.45 -7.63
N GLU A 80 0.25 10.49 -8.02
CA GLU A 80 0.29 11.01 -9.38
C GLU A 80 1.70 10.85 -9.93
N LEU A 81 1.82 10.28 -11.11
CA LEU A 81 3.07 10.12 -11.85
C LEU A 81 2.99 10.96 -13.11
N SER A 82 4.02 11.76 -13.40
CA SER A 82 4.12 12.54 -14.63
C SER A 82 5.10 11.87 -15.60
N VAL A 83 4.83 11.97 -16.88
CA VAL A 83 5.74 11.58 -17.98
C VAL A 83 7.12 12.24 -17.87
N HIS A 84 7.25 13.36 -17.15
CA HIS A 84 8.53 14.03 -16.87
C HIS A 84 9.26 13.48 -15.64
N GLY A 85 8.85 12.31 -15.12
CA GLY A 85 9.50 11.65 -13.98
C GLY A 85 9.17 12.22 -12.60
N ARG A 86 8.27 13.22 -12.51
CA ARG A 86 7.82 13.76 -11.22
C ARG A 86 6.74 12.88 -10.64
N SER A 87 6.84 12.58 -9.35
CA SER A 87 5.80 11.88 -8.60
C SER A 87 5.34 12.71 -7.41
N ARG A 88 4.03 12.78 -7.20
CA ARG A 88 3.39 13.42 -6.05
C ARG A 88 2.54 12.40 -5.34
N SER A 89 2.54 12.46 -4.03
CA SER A 89 1.75 11.59 -3.17
C SER A 89 0.88 12.40 -2.25
N PHE A 90 -0.29 11.88 -1.92
CA PHE A 90 -1.26 12.52 -1.03
C PHE A 90 -1.82 11.48 -0.07
N ILE A 91 -2.00 11.88 1.18
CA ILE A 91 -2.70 11.12 2.23
C ILE A 91 -3.84 11.99 2.72
N ASN A 92 -5.07 11.52 2.62
CA ASN A 92 -6.29 12.24 2.98
C ASN A 92 -6.38 13.66 2.34
N GLY A 93 -5.88 13.77 1.09
CA GLY A 93 -5.88 15.01 0.34
C GLY A 93 -4.67 15.93 0.61
N GLU A 94 -3.86 15.68 1.63
CA GLU A 94 -2.65 16.43 1.94
C GLU A 94 -1.43 15.87 1.22
N LEU A 95 -0.54 16.76 0.76
CA LEU A 95 0.70 16.37 0.10
C LEU A 95 1.60 15.59 1.06
N ALA A 96 2.06 14.42 0.64
CA ALA A 96 2.87 13.53 1.44
C ALA A 96 4.20 13.18 0.76
N THR A 97 5.21 12.85 1.57
CA THR A 97 6.49 12.34 1.07
C THR A 97 6.43 10.84 0.80
N ALA A 98 7.35 10.32 -0.02
CA ALA A 98 7.49 8.88 -0.23
C ALA A 98 7.84 8.12 1.07
N SER A 99 8.53 8.78 2.01
CA SER A 99 8.82 8.21 3.33
C SER A 99 7.55 8.08 4.18
N ALA A 100 6.69 9.11 4.18
CA ALA A 100 5.40 9.07 4.89
C ALA A 100 4.49 7.96 4.32
N LEU A 101 4.49 7.75 2.99
CA LEU A 101 3.78 6.63 2.39
C LEU A 101 4.31 5.27 2.87
N ARG A 102 5.62 5.09 2.91
CA ARG A 102 6.24 3.84 3.39
C ARG A 102 5.93 3.57 4.86
N GLU A 103 6.00 4.59 5.70
CA GLU A 103 5.63 4.46 7.11
C GLU A 103 4.14 4.09 7.28
N LEU A 104 3.26 4.73 6.50
CA LEU A 104 1.84 4.41 6.50
C LEU A 104 1.59 2.99 5.99
N SER A 105 2.33 2.55 4.96
CA SER A 105 2.14 1.25 4.30
C SER A 105 2.34 0.07 5.26
N THR A 106 3.31 0.14 6.18
CA THR A 106 3.55 -0.92 7.17
C THR A 106 2.36 -1.19 8.08
N ARG A 107 1.43 -0.23 8.16
CA ARG A 107 0.21 -0.31 8.98
C ARG A 107 -1.04 -0.66 8.17
N LEU A 108 -1.02 -0.50 6.85
CA LEU A 108 -2.22 -0.63 5.99
C LEU A 108 -2.29 -1.97 5.28
N VAL A 109 -1.18 -2.41 4.70
CA VAL A 109 -1.14 -3.57 3.78
C VAL A 109 0.21 -4.25 3.85
N GLU A 110 0.20 -5.56 3.81
CA GLU A 110 1.37 -6.36 3.53
C GLU A 110 1.26 -6.89 2.09
N LEU A 111 2.27 -6.63 1.27
CA LEU A 111 2.33 -7.06 -0.11
C LEU A 111 3.35 -8.19 -0.24
N HIS A 112 2.90 -9.36 -0.70
CA HIS A 112 3.74 -10.51 -0.96
C HIS A 112 3.87 -10.70 -2.48
N GLY A 113 5.01 -10.30 -3.04
CA GLY A 113 5.31 -10.39 -4.48
C GLY A 113 6.67 -11.01 -4.76
N GLN A 114 6.95 -11.29 -6.02
CA GLN A 114 8.21 -11.92 -6.45
C GLN A 114 9.47 -11.07 -6.20
N HIS A 115 9.32 -9.77 -5.94
CA HIS A 115 10.43 -8.81 -5.84
C HIS A 115 10.32 -7.89 -4.62
N GLU A 116 9.46 -8.18 -3.64
CA GLU A 116 9.25 -7.31 -2.50
C GLU A 116 9.79 -7.89 -1.20
N HIS A 117 10.28 -6.98 -0.36
CA HIS A 117 10.76 -7.31 0.98
C HIS A 117 9.58 -7.86 1.81
N GLN A 118 9.62 -9.15 2.05
CA GLN A 118 8.65 -9.79 2.92
C GLN A 118 8.98 -9.38 4.36
N ALA A 119 8.04 -8.75 5.04
CA ALA A 119 8.18 -8.42 6.46
C ALA A 119 8.52 -9.67 7.30
N LEU A 120 8.02 -10.84 6.89
CA LEU A 120 8.34 -12.14 7.49
C LEU A 120 9.83 -12.54 7.40
N LEU A 121 10.62 -11.92 6.52
CA LEU A 121 12.08 -12.16 6.45
C LEU A 121 12.86 -11.31 7.46
N ASP A 122 12.23 -10.28 8.04
CA ASP A 122 12.85 -9.48 9.09
C ASP A 122 12.52 -10.08 10.47
N PRO A 123 13.50 -10.64 11.21
CA PRO A 123 13.27 -11.21 12.53
C PRO A 123 12.66 -10.24 13.54
N LEU A 124 12.84 -8.92 13.37
CA LEU A 124 12.28 -7.89 14.24
C LEU A 124 10.77 -7.77 14.14
N THR A 125 10.17 -8.27 13.04
CA THR A 125 8.71 -8.24 12.85
C THR A 125 8.01 -9.46 13.43
N HIS A 126 8.74 -10.56 13.74
CA HIS A 126 8.12 -11.82 14.14
C HIS A 126 7.37 -11.70 15.47
N LEU A 127 7.99 -11.10 16.48
CA LEU A 127 7.36 -10.96 17.80
C LEU A 127 6.11 -10.06 17.72
N PRO A 128 6.14 -8.86 17.11
CA PRO A 128 4.93 -8.06 16.92
C PRO A 128 3.79 -8.80 16.21
N LEU A 129 4.09 -9.61 15.19
CA LEU A 129 3.09 -10.39 14.45
C LEU A 129 2.43 -11.46 15.33
N VAL A 130 3.23 -12.16 16.14
CA VAL A 130 2.71 -13.17 17.10
C VAL A 130 1.84 -12.51 18.16
N ASP A 131 2.26 -11.36 18.68
CA ASP A 131 1.53 -10.59 19.70
C ASP A 131 0.19 -10.06 19.15
N GLU A 132 0.18 -9.60 17.89
CA GLU A 132 -1.04 -9.14 17.22
C GLU A 132 -1.99 -10.31 16.96
N HIS A 133 -1.48 -11.45 16.50
CA HIS A 133 -2.28 -12.66 16.29
C HIS A 133 -2.89 -13.20 17.61
N GLY A 134 -2.13 -13.13 18.70
CA GLY A 134 -2.57 -13.49 20.03
C GLY A 134 -3.49 -12.47 20.71
N ALA A 135 -3.78 -11.33 20.09
CA ALA A 135 -4.50 -10.19 20.67
C ALA A 135 -3.90 -9.70 21.99
N LEU A 136 -2.54 -9.75 22.12
CA LEU A 136 -1.80 -9.48 23.34
C LEU A 136 -1.39 -8.01 23.51
N SER A 137 -1.91 -7.08 22.73
CA SER A 137 -1.50 -5.66 22.69
C SER A 137 -1.50 -4.98 24.08
N ALA A 138 -2.47 -5.32 24.94
CA ALA A 138 -2.55 -4.78 26.30
C ALA A 138 -1.40 -5.29 27.18
N LEU A 139 -1.05 -6.58 27.07
CA LEU A 139 0.05 -7.18 27.84
C LEU A 139 1.41 -6.64 27.36
N VAL A 140 1.60 -6.48 26.05
CA VAL A 140 2.81 -5.89 25.46
C VAL A 140 3.02 -4.46 25.98
N SER A 141 1.96 -3.65 26.05
CA SER A 141 2.01 -2.30 26.61
C SER A 141 2.42 -2.31 28.08
N SER A 142 1.84 -3.19 28.88
CA SER A 142 2.17 -3.31 30.31
C SER A 142 3.62 -3.73 30.53
N VAL A 143 4.15 -4.67 29.74
CA VAL A 143 5.56 -5.10 29.82
C VAL A 143 6.50 -3.95 29.42
N ALA A 144 6.15 -3.17 28.40
CA ALA A 144 6.94 -2.02 28.00
C ALA A 144 6.97 -0.91 29.04
N GLU A 145 5.91 -0.74 29.85
CA GLU A 145 5.87 0.20 30.97
C GLU A 145 6.78 -0.26 32.13
N ILE A 146 6.75 -1.56 32.47
CA ILE A 146 7.63 -2.14 33.50
C ILE A 146 9.11 -1.95 33.10
N GLY A 147 9.46 -2.22 31.83
CA GLY A 147 10.81 -2.03 31.32
C GLY A 147 11.33 -0.59 31.42
N ARG A 148 10.45 0.40 31.28
CA ARG A 148 10.78 1.84 31.43
C ARG A 148 10.91 2.31 32.87
N ALA A 149 10.26 1.63 33.80
CA ALA A 149 10.32 1.97 35.24
C ALA A 149 11.61 1.47 35.93
N HIS A 150 12.43 0.67 35.23
CA HIS A 150 13.65 0.06 35.77
C HIS A 150 14.95 0.58 35.14
N VAL A 151 14.87 1.67 34.35
CA VAL A 151 16.00 2.43 33.82
C VAL A 151 15.98 3.83 34.43
#